data_4c3b3abf6bcd961df3b4215c02eab4cc
#
_entry.id   4c3b3abf6bcd961df3b4215c02eab4cc
#
_cell.length_a   1.000
_cell.length_b   1.000
_cell.length_c   1.000
_cell.angle_alpha   90.00
_cell.angle_beta   90.00
_cell.angle_gamma   90.00
#
_symmetry.space_group_name_H-M   'P 1'
#
loop_
_entity.id
_entity.type
_entity.pdbx_description
1 polymer ?
#
loop_
_entity_poly.entity_id
_entity_poly.type
_entity_poly.pdbx_seq_one_letter_code
_entity_poly.pdbx_strand_id
1 'polypeptide(L)'
;VEQLLRKPRGSKSLSNFLRTRLGLEGVRAALLRELGTADSFADPAQLASVIKALPLRLVRPRPLDEAISSAGGVCFSALNQQLMLRQLPGVFCAGEMLDWEAPTGGYLLTACFASGRLAGQGMLDWLRDNGESAG
;
A
#
# COMPACT_ATOMS: atom_id res chain seq x y z
N VAL A 1 -14.01 -22.35 14.89
CA VAL A 1 -14.28 -22.64 13.46
C VAL A 1 -14.62 -24.11 13.31
N GLU A 2 -13.75 -25.05 13.65
CA GLU A 2 -13.95 -26.49 13.45
C GLU A 2 -15.27 -27.02 14.05
N GLN A 3 -15.59 -26.68 15.29
CA GLN A 3 -16.84 -27.09 15.95
C GLN A 3 -18.09 -26.65 15.16
N LEU A 4 -18.05 -25.49 14.52
CA LEU A 4 -19.13 -25.00 13.66
C LEU A 4 -19.22 -25.78 12.34
N LEU A 5 -18.09 -26.21 11.80
CA LEU A 5 -18.00 -26.99 10.56
C LEU A 5 -18.42 -28.45 10.75
N ARG A 6 -18.28 -29.01 11.95
CA ARG A 6 -18.75 -30.37 12.28
C ARG A 6 -20.28 -30.50 12.32
N LYS A 7 -21.02 -29.38 12.37
CA LYS A 7 -22.49 -29.44 12.34
C LYS A 7 -22.99 -29.85 10.95
N PRO A 8 -24.05 -30.62 10.86
CA PRO A 8 -24.58 -31.07 9.59
C PRO A 8 -24.91 -29.91 8.66
N ARG A 9 -24.51 -30.04 7.40
CA ARG A 9 -24.77 -29.04 6.36
C ARG A 9 -26.21 -29.09 5.86
N GLY A 10 -26.85 -30.28 5.95
CA GLY A 10 -28.16 -30.52 5.37
C GLY A 10 -28.15 -30.33 3.84
N SER A 11 -29.21 -29.80 3.29
CA SER A 11 -29.35 -29.51 1.85
C SER A 11 -28.65 -28.21 1.39
N LYS A 12 -27.96 -27.48 2.28
CA LYS A 12 -27.30 -26.22 1.93
C LYS A 12 -26.07 -26.45 1.07
N SER A 13 -25.84 -25.58 0.09
CA SER A 13 -24.58 -25.54 -0.62
C SER A 13 -23.45 -25.20 0.35
N LEU A 14 -22.19 -25.60 0.04
CA LEU A 14 -21.03 -25.30 0.87
C LEU A 14 -20.89 -23.79 1.12
N SER A 15 -21.09 -22.98 0.10
CA SER A 15 -21.02 -21.53 0.19
C SER A 15 -22.04 -20.93 1.13
N ASN A 16 -23.29 -21.40 1.05
CA ASN A 16 -24.35 -20.93 1.94
C ASN A 16 -24.11 -21.41 3.38
N PHE A 17 -23.57 -22.60 3.55
CA PHE A 17 -23.19 -23.14 4.85
C PHE A 17 -22.05 -22.29 5.47
N LEU A 18 -20.97 -21.99 4.73
CA LEU A 18 -19.85 -21.18 5.21
C LEU A 18 -20.29 -19.75 5.52
N ARG A 19 -21.11 -19.15 4.67
CA ARG A 19 -21.66 -17.82 4.89
C ARG A 19 -22.51 -17.78 6.18
N THR A 20 -23.43 -18.71 6.35
CA THR A 20 -24.37 -18.70 7.48
C THR A 20 -23.73 -19.10 8.82
N ARG A 21 -22.65 -19.89 8.80
CA ARG A 21 -22.00 -20.40 10.01
C ARG A 21 -20.78 -19.59 10.43
N LEU A 22 -20.06 -19.03 9.48
CA LEU A 22 -18.77 -18.38 9.71
C LEU A 22 -18.69 -16.93 9.17
N GLY A 23 -19.75 -16.43 8.51
CA GLY A 23 -19.71 -15.13 7.86
C GLY A 23 -18.72 -15.06 6.70
N LEU A 24 -18.37 -16.23 6.09
CA LEU A 24 -17.43 -16.29 4.97
C LEU A 24 -18.17 -15.99 3.66
N GLU A 25 -17.92 -14.78 3.15
CA GLU A 25 -18.49 -14.29 1.89
C GLU A 25 -17.49 -13.40 1.13
N GLY A 26 -17.86 -12.95 -0.07
CA GLY A 26 -17.04 -12.07 -0.89
C GLY A 26 -15.66 -12.66 -1.21
N VAL A 27 -14.64 -11.84 -1.13
CA VAL A 27 -13.24 -12.20 -1.45
C VAL A 27 -12.74 -13.39 -0.62
N ARG A 28 -13.11 -13.47 0.66
CA ARG A 28 -12.68 -14.57 1.53
C ARG A 28 -13.21 -15.92 1.03
N ALA A 29 -14.47 -15.98 0.61
CA ALA A 29 -15.06 -17.19 0.06
C ALA A 29 -14.50 -17.52 -1.33
N ALA A 30 -14.19 -16.53 -2.14
CA ALA A 30 -13.56 -16.70 -3.46
C ALA A 30 -12.14 -17.28 -3.32
N LEU A 31 -11.32 -16.71 -2.47
CA LEU A 31 -9.96 -17.22 -2.21
C LEU A 31 -9.97 -18.64 -1.68
N LEU A 32 -10.88 -18.96 -0.76
CA LEU A 32 -11.01 -20.32 -0.23
C LEU A 32 -11.38 -21.33 -1.32
N ARG A 33 -12.22 -20.96 -2.29
CA ARG A 33 -12.58 -21.83 -3.41
C ARG A 33 -11.44 -22.02 -4.40
N GLU A 34 -10.70 -20.94 -4.67
CA GLU A 34 -9.62 -20.95 -5.66
C GLU A 34 -8.40 -21.75 -5.15
N LEU A 35 -8.10 -21.62 -3.87
CA LEU A 35 -6.87 -22.16 -3.29
C LEU A 35 -7.10 -23.41 -2.40
N GLY A 36 -8.34 -23.69 -2.03
CA GLY A 36 -8.69 -24.90 -1.28
C GLY A 36 -8.66 -26.13 -2.16
N THR A 37 -8.26 -27.26 -1.60
CA THR A 37 -8.26 -28.56 -2.29
C THR A 37 -9.54 -29.33 -1.99
N ALA A 38 -9.89 -30.31 -2.84
CA ALA A 38 -11.03 -31.19 -2.62
C ALA A 38 -10.98 -31.87 -1.24
N ASP A 39 -9.79 -32.31 -0.85
CA ASP A 39 -9.55 -32.97 0.45
C ASP A 39 -9.79 -32.01 1.62
N SER A 40 -9.37 -30.75 1.50
CA SER A 40 -9.62 -29.76 2.53
C SER A 40 -11.10 -29.44 2.74
N PHE A 41 -11.93 -29.62 1.71
CA PHE A 41 -13.38 -29.43 1.81
C PHE A 41 -14.11 -30.68 2.34
N ALA A 42 -13.48 -31.84 2.29
CA ALA A 42 -14.08 -33.11 2.75
C ALA A 42 -14.01 -33.26 4.26
N ASP A 43 -12.96 -32.74 4.92
CA ASP A 43 -12.77 -32.88 6.36
C ASP A 43 -12.92 -31.52 7.08
N PRO A 44 -13.81 -31.42 8.09
CA PRO A 44 -14.02 -30.21 8.88
C PRO A 44 -12.77 -29.69 9.60
N ALA A 45 -11.85 -30.56 10.02
CA ALA A 45 -10.62 -30.13 10.70
C ALA A 45 -9.64 -29.49 9.71
N GLN A 46 -9.46 -30.12 8.53
CA GLN A 46 -8.64 -29.58 7.46
C GLN A 46 -9.24 -28.26 6.93
N LEU A 47 -10.53 -28.20 6.72
CA LEU A 47 -11.20 -26.98 6.29
C LEU A 47 -11.03 -25.85 7.31
N ALA A 48 -11.12 -26.15 8.60
CA ALA A 48 -10.90 -25.17 9.65
C ALA A 48 -9.44 -24.64 9.65
N SER A 49 -8.47 -25.50 9.39
CA SER A 49 -7.06 -25.14 9.28
C SER A 49 -6.82 -24.24 8.08
N VAL A 50 -7.33 -24.60 6.91
CA VAL A 50 -7.21 -23.80 5.69
C VAL A 50 -7.91 -22.45 5.83
N ILE A 51 -9.09 -22.37 6.43
CA ILE A 51 -9.79 -21.11 6.67
C ILE A 51 -8.95 -20.15 7.56
N LYS A 52 -8.22 -20.69 8.53
CA LYS A 52 -7.39 -19.88 9.45
C LYS A 52 -6.04 -19.47 8.83
N ALA A 53 -5.48 -20.31 8.00
CA ALA A 53 -4.15 -20.13 7.43
C ALA A 53 -4.12 -20.62 5.97
N LEU A 54 -4.86 -19.91 5.10
CA LEU A 54 -4.90 -20.21 3.68
C LEU A 54 -3.54 -19.88 3.05
N PRO A 55 -2.80 -20.88 2.50
CA PRO A 55 -1.53 -20.64 1.85
C PRO A 55 -1.73 -19.87 0.55
N LEU A 56 -1.18 -18.66 0.47
CA LEU A 56 -1.24 -17.81 -0.71
C LEU A 56 0.16 -17.63 -1.26
N ARG A 57 0.43 -18.26 -2.40
CA ARG A 57 1.74 -18.18 -3.04
C ARG A 57 1.85 -16.88 -3.83
N LEU A 58 2.68 -15.96 -3.34
CA LEU A 58 3.05 -14.77 -4.10
C LEU A 58 4.13 -15.15 -5.13
N VAL A 59 3.89 -14.86 -6.40
CA VAL A 59 4.77 -15.28 -7.50
C VAL A 59 5.76 -14.17 -7.83
N ARG A 60 5.30 -12.93 -7.97
CA ARG A 60 6.12 -11.76 -8.29
C ARG A 60 5.34 -10.48 -8.04
N PRO A 61 6.02 -9.34 -7.83
CA PRO A 61 5.35 -8.04 -7.88
C PRO A 61 4.84 -7.73 -9.29
N ARG A 62 3.89 -6.83 -9.39
CA ARG A 62 3.49 -6.25 -10.68
C ARG A 62 4.60 -5.34 -11.21
N PRO A 63 4.62 -5.05 -12.53
CA PRO A 63 5.55 -4.07 -13.10
C PRO A 63 5.48 -2.71 -12.38
N LEU A 64 6.61 -2.02 -12.31
CA LEU A 64 6.69 -0.72 -11.63
C LEU A 64 5.79 0.33 -12.29
N ASP A 65 5.60 0.24 -13.60
CA ASP A 65 4.72 1.15 -14.36
C ASP A 65 3.24 1.09 -13.92
N GLU A 66 2.86 0.03 -13.21
CA GLU A 66 1.52 -0.14 -12.64
C GLU A 66 1.43 0.32 -11.18
N ALA A 67 2.54 0.73 -10.57
CA ALA A 67 2.54 1.19 -9.20
C ALA A 67 1.85 2.54 -9.08
N ILE A 68 0.92 2.66 -8.13
CA ILE A 68 0.23 3.91 -7.81
C ILE A 68 0.99 4.75 -6.77
N SER A 69 2.02 4.16 -6.16
CA SER A 69 2.94 4.79 -5.22
C SER A 69 4.22 3.98 -5.16
N SER A 70 5.37 4.63 -5.01
CA SER A 70 6.67 3.98 -4.94
C SER A 70 7.46 4.51 -3.76
N ALA A 71 8.19 3.62 -3.08
CA ALA A 71 9.14 3.99 -2.04
C ALA A 71 10.48 4.42 -2.66
N GLY A 72 11.21 5.26 -1.93
CA GLY A 72 12.47 5.84 -2.38
C GLY A 72 12.27 7.21 -3.03
N GLY A 73 13.36 7.95 -3.18
CA GLY A 73 13.33 9.28 -3.74
C GLY A 73 14.54 10.11 -3.34
N VAL A 74 14.41 11.43 -3.42
CA VAL A 74 15.45 12.37 -3.00
C VAL A 74 15.51 12.44 -1.48
N CYS A 75 16.62 11.97 -0.91
CA CYS A 75 16.82 11.96 0.53
C CYS A 75 16.87 13.38 1.12
N PHE A 76 16.22 13.60 2.26
CA PHE A 76 16.25 14.88 2.96
C PHE A 76 17.65 15.34 3.35
N SER A 77 18.59 14.41 3.59
CA SER A 77 20.00 14.72 3.85
C SER A 77 20.70 15.42 2.67
N ALA A 78 20.23 15.20 1.44
CA ALA A 78 20.75 15.85 0.25
C ALA A 78 20.22 17.29 0.07
N LEU A 79 19.23 17.69 0.87
CA LEU A 79 18.55 18.98 0.77
C LEU A 79 18.93 19.93 1.91
N ASN A 80 18.83 21.22 1.66
CA ASN A 80 18.86 22.23 2.71
C ASN A 80 17.45 22.44 3.32
N GLN A 81 17.30 23.40 4.23
CA GLN A 81 16.03 23.69 4.90
C GLN A 81 14.94 24.21 3.95
N GLN A 82 15.30 24.73 2.79
CA GLN A 82 14.40 25.24 1.76
C GLN A 82 14.17 24.24 0.63
N LEU A 83 14.58 22.97 0.81
CA LEU A 83 14.47 21.87 -0.14
C LEU A 83 15.29 22.05 -1.42
N MET A 84 16.35 22.88 -1.38
CA MET A 84 17.34 22.99 -2.44
C MET A 84 18.40 21.89 -2.30
N LEU A 85 18.80 21.27 -3.40
CA LEU A 85 19.89 20.30 -3.43
C LEU A 85 21.22 20.97 -3.01
N ARG A 86 21.89 20.40 -2.00
CA ARG A 86 23.17 20.91 -1.50
C ARG A 86 24.29 20.85 -2.55
N GLN A 87 24.25 19.82 -3.42
CA GLN A 87 25.25 19.59 -4.47
C GLN A 87 24.93 20.30 -5.79
N LEU A 88 23.72 20.82 -5.97
CA LEU A 88 23.26 21.50 -7.16
C LEU A 88 22.48 22.77 -6.76
N PRO A 89 23.18 23.87 -6.42
CA PRO A 89 22.51 25.12 -6.08
C PRO A 89 21.58 25.61 -7.18
N GLY A 90 20.39 26.10 -6.78
CA GLY A 90 19.34 26.52 -7.70
C GLY A 90 18.37 25.39 -8.11
N VAL A 91 18.62 24.13 -7.74
CA VAL A 91 17.72 22.99 -7.99
C VAL A 91 16.98 22.64 -6.72
N PHE A 92 15.64 22.63 -6.79
CA PHE A 92 14.76 22.35 -5.66
C PHE A 92 13.93 21.11 -5.93
N CYS A 93 13.67 20.32 -4.88
CA CYS A 93 12.88 19.09 -4.94
C CYS A 93 11.70 19.18 -3.99
N ALA A 94 10.51 18.78 -4.43
CA ALA A 94 9.31 18.81 -3.61
C ALA A 94 8.33 17.73 -4.01
N GLY A 95 7.32 17.51 -3.18
CA GLY A 95 6.25 16.57 -3.48
C GLY A 95 6.65 15.11 -3.30
N GLU A 96 6.07 14.25 -4.11
CA GLU A 96 6.22 12.80 -4.00
C GLU A 96 7.63 12.29 -4.41
N MET A 97 8.42 13.14 -5.06
CA MET A 97 9.83 12.80 -5.36
C MET A 97 10.73 12.76 -4.13
N LEU A 98 10.30 13.29 -2.99
CA LEU A 98 11.04 13.21 -1.74
C LEU A 98 10.96 11.82 -1.13
N ASP A 99 12.05 11.36 -0.52
CA ASP A 99 12.14 10.05 0.12
C ASP A 99 11.39 10.04 1.46
N TRP A 100 10.07 9.95 1.38
CA TRP A 100 9.22 9.70 2.52
C TRP A 100 7.91 9.04 2.09
N GLU A 101 7.26 8.36 3.04
CA GLU A 101 6.01 7.67 2.84
C GLU A 101 4.96 8.18 3.84
N ALA A 102 3.71 8.23 3.38
CA ALA A 102 2.59 8.63 4.20
C ALA A 102 1.52 7.55 4.28
N PRO A 103 0.82 7.42 5.42
CA PRO A 103 -0.36 6.58 5.49
C PRO A 103 -1.48 7.13 4.61
N THR A 104 -2.43 6.28 4.22
CA THR A 104 -3.65 6.68 3.52
C THR A 104 -4.45 7.68 4.37
N GLY A 105 -5.05 8.69 3.72
CA GLY A 105 -5.88 9.70 4.41
C GLY A 105 -5.55 11.15 4.06
N GLY A 106 -4.95 11.40 2.88
CA GLY A 106 -4.63 12.74 2.40
C GLY A 106 -3.31 13.31 2.91
N TYR A 107 -2.57 12.58 3.73
CA TYR A 107 -1.29 13.04 4.29
C TYR A 107 -0.24 13.30 3.22
N LEU A 108 -0.11 12.41 2.23
CA LEU A 108 0.85 12.56 1.13
C LEU A 108 0.55 13.83 0.32
N LEU A 109 -0.70 14.06 -0.04
CA LEU A 109 -1.10 15.26 -0.79
C LEU A 109 -0.84 16.55 0.01
N THR A 110 -1.15 16.55 1.31
CA THR A 110 -0.85 17.67 2.20
C THR A 110 0.64 17.99 2.24
N ALA A 111 1.49 16.96 2.34
CA ALA A 111 2.93 17.14 2.32
C ALA A 111 3.47 17.60 0.96
N CYS A 112 2.87 17.14 -0.14
CA CYS A 112 3.22 17.63 -1.48
C CYS A 112 2.94 19.14 -1.61
N PHE A 113 1.80 19.62 -1.14
CA PHE A 113 1.51 21.06 -1.12
C PHE A 113 2.43 21.84 -0.19
N ALA A 114 2.69 21.33 1.01
CA ALA A 114 3.55 22.00 1.98
C ALA A 114 4.99 22.11 1.47
N SER A 115 5.54 21.01 0.95
CA SER A 115 6.91 20.98 0.37
C SER A 115 7.01 21.83 -0.90
N GLY A 116 5.98 21.81 -1.76
CA GLY A 116 5.93 22.66 -2.95
C GLY A 116 5.96 24.15 -2.61
N ARG A 117 5.18 24.56 -1.59
CA ARG A 117 5.20 25.95 -1.09
C ARG A 117 6.56 26.33 -0.50
N LEU A 118 7.15 25.43 0.30
CA LEU A 118 8.48 25.69 0.90
C LEU A 118 9.56 25.82 -0.15
N ALA A 119 9.60 24.92 -1.13
CA ALA A 119 10.53 24.97 -2.25
C ALA A 119 10.33 26.22 -3.10
N GLY A 120 9.07 26.59 -3.39
CA GLY A 120 8.76 27.81 -4.13
C GLY A 120 9.24 29.09 -3.42
N GLN A 121 9.07 29.19 -2.10
CA GLN A 121 9.63 30.29 -1.34
C GLN A 121 11.16 30.28 -1.37
N GLY A 122 11.77 29.12 -1.21
CA GLY A 122 13.22 28.96 -1.31
C GLY A 122 13.79 29.38 -2.67
N MET A 123 13.06 29.09 -3.76
CA MET A 123 13.41 29.55 -5.11
C MET A 123 13.43 31.07 -5.21
N LEU A 124 12.39 31.73 -4.68
CA LEU A 124 12.29 33.18 -4.69
C LEU A 124 13.43 33.82 -3.89
N ASP A 125 13.73 33.31 -2.72
CA ASP A 125 14.82 33.81 -1.88
C ASP A 125 16.16 33.61 -2.57
N TRP A 126 16.41 32.43 -3.14
CA TRP A 126 17.63 32.12 -3.88
C TRP A 126 17.83 33.01 -5.11
N LEU A 127 16.75 33.31 -5.85
CA LEU A 127 16.82 34.22 -7.02
C LEU A 127 17.10 35.65 -6.62
N ARG A 128 16.59 36.15 -5.49
CA ARG A 128 16.92 37.47 -4.96
C ARG A 128 18.40 37.57 -4.60
N ASP A 129 18.89 36.55 -3.86
CA ASP A 129 20.29 36.57 -3.38
C ASP A 129 21.29 36.42 -4.53
N ASN A 130 20.93 35.76 -5.63
CA ASN A 130 21.83 35.48 -6.76
C ASN A 130 21.51 36.30 -8.03
N GLY A 131 20.34 36.94 -8.09
CA GLY A 131 19.91 37.76 -9.22
C GLY A 131 20.50 39.18 -9.21
N GLU A 132 20.82 39.73 -8.04
CA GLU A 132 21.45 41.05 -7.91
C GLU A 132 22.94 41.06 -8.34
N SER A 133 23.53 39.86 -8.53
CA SER A 133 24.97 39.74 -8.94
C SER A 133 25.14 39.66 -10.47
N ALA A 134 24.10 39.78 -11.27
CA ALA A 134 24.11 39.65 -12.74
C ALA A 134 23.78 40.98 -13.46
N GLY A 135 23.83 42.11 -12.74
CA GLY A 135 23.60 43.46 -13.27
C GLY A 135 24.84 44.31 -13.36
#